data_5def221b5e727ae6ddd8d12bc5ef2a10
#
_entry.id   5def221b5e727ae6ddd8d12bc5ef2a10
#
_cell.length_a   1.000
_cell.length_b   1.000
_cell.length_c   1.000
_cell.angle_alpha   90.00
_cell.angle_beta   90.00
_cell.angle_gamma   90.00
#
_symmetry.space_group_name_H-M   'P 1'
#
loop_
_entity.id
_entity.type
_entity.pdbx_description
1 polymer ?
#
loop_
_entity_poly.entity_id
_entity_poly.type
_entity_poly.pdbx_seq_one_letter_code
_entity_poly.pdbx_strand_id
1 'polypeptide(L)'
;MKFAFVHCWIFPWWALSVFQDIIKEDFTNPQNKISSSQIFTLVSDTKYLEIWNIKIKIKTALPWWINKIFLYFTNHKVAILSQIFDYRNLIFFYPLLTKILSRKIKKYKPDHITISSFAIAKNIWLSTKDYRPTTKLYLHSPMQYIWSHYDEYSKKIKWRKWFLFKLIVKKLRKRDKKFTKFDSCYANSNYTAQLAKEIYWIDCQIRYPKVKEEYYNTMISPNPMDYYVYVGRLVNFVRESDLIIKLFNKLKLPLLVIWSWPDELYLKSIAWDGIIFTWRDPTWMIDIIKNSKWLINLTRESFGLWTASALLLWVPVFWYNSWATPELVDKDSWILVNNKNMETLVEKFKEFTNTKRNREIIASNIRKKLNKN
;
A
#
# COMPACT_ATOMS: atom_id res chain seq x y z
N MET A 1 -15.60 18.04 19.30
CA MET A 1 -15.52 16.57 19.36
C MET A 1 -14.06 16.14 19.47
N LYS A 2 -13.77 15.06 20.19
CA LYS A 2 -12.43 14.45 20.26
C LYS A 2 -12.29 13.36 19.21
N PHE A 3 -11.23 13.42 18.40
CA PHE A 3 -10.96 12.44 17.36
C PHE A 3 -9.74 11.57 17.68
N ALA A 4 -9.85 10.26 17.48
CA ALA A 4 -8.72 9.35 17.45
C ALA A 4 -8.53 8.83 16.03
N PHE A 5 -7.33 9.01 15.49
CA PHE A 5 -6.92 8.46 14.21
C PHE A 5 -6.04 7.24 14.45
N VAL A 6 -6.34 6.13 13.82
CA VAL A 6 -5.62 4.87 14.04
C VAL A 6 -5.01 4.38 12.74
N HIS A 7 -3.71 4.09 12.78
CA HIS A 7 -2.97 3.53 11.65
C HIS A 7 -1.98 2.48 12.14
N CYS A 8 -1.57 1.53 11.28
CA CYS A 8 -0.69 0.44 11.69
C CYS A 8 0.71 0.94 12.06
N TRP A 9 1.35 1.68 11.16
CA TRP A 9 2.72 2.20 11.30
C TRP A 9 2.82 3.58 10.66
N ILE A 10 3.45 4.52 11.34
CA ILE A 10 3.70 5.86 10.82
C ILE A 10 5.13 5.93 10.31
N PHE A 11 5.29 5.80 8.99
CA PHE A 11 6.52 5.94 8.22
C PHE A 11 6.20 6.60 6.89
N PRO A 12 7.17 7.21 6.18
CA PRO A 12 6.93 7.93 4.93
C PRO A 12 6.62 6.99 3.75
N TRP A 13 5.53 6.22 3.85
CA TRP A 13 5.03 5.30 2.83
C TRP A 13 3.73 5.80 2.23
N TRP A 14 3.32 5.22 1.08
CA TRP A 14 2.07 5.57 0.41
C TRP A 14 0.82 5.44 1.31
N ALA A 15 0.78 4.44 2.18
CA ALA A 15 -0.32 4.26 3.13
C ALA A 15 -0.44 5.45 4.10
N LEU A 16 0.67 6.12 4.40
CA LEU A 16 0.67 7.34 5.21
C LEU A 16 0.05 8.51 4.45
N SER A 17 0.33 8.69 3.16
CA SER A 17 -0.29 9.78 2.37
C SER A 17 -1.80 9.65 2.31
N VAL A 18 -2.31 8.44 2.04
CA VAL A 18 -3.76 8.18 2.07
C VAL A 18 -4.35 8.41 3.46
N PHE A 19 -3.63 8.02 4.51
CA PHE A 19 -4.07 8.29 5.89
C PHE A 19 -4.11 9.79 6.21
N GLN A 20 -3.14 10.56 5.73
CA GLN A 20 -3.13 12.02 5.85
C GLN A 20 -4.33 12.65 5.13
N ASP A 21 -4.67 12.15 3.94
CA ASP A 21 -5.83 12.64 3.19
C ASP A 21 -7.16 12.33 3.90
N ILE A 22 -7.29 11.15 4.51
CA ILE A 22 -8.44 10.80 5.34
C ILE A 22 -8.56 11.75 6.56
N ILE A 23 -7.44 12.08 7.21
CA ILE A 23 -7.41 13.02 8.33
C ILE A 23 -7.84 14.42 7.85
N LYS A 24 -7.29 14.90 6.72
CA LYS A 24 -7.66 16.18 6.12
C LYS A 24 -9.15 16.29 5.90
N GLU A 25 -9.75 15.25 5.32
CA GLU A 25 -11.19 15.20 5.10
C GLU A 25 -12.02 15.27 6.38
N ASP A 26 -11.58 14.58 7.43
CA ASP A 26 -12.27 14.68 8.73
C ASP A 26 -12.16 16.09 9.31
N PHE A 27 -11.03 16.79 9.11
CA PHE A 27 -10.87 18.19 9.54
C PHE A 27 -11.64 19.20 8.69
N THR A 28 -11.81 18.93 7.40
CA THR A 28 -12.55 19.84 6.49
C THR A 28 -14.06 19.63 6.51
N ASN A 29 -14.54 18.53 7.08
CA ASN A 29 -15.97 18.27 7.20
C ASN A 29 -16.60 19.25 8.24
N PRO A 30 -17.53 20.14 7.82
CA PRO A 30 -18.12 21.15 8.72
C PRO A 30 -18.88 20.54 9.91
N GLN A 31 -19.35 19.30 9.77
CA GLN A 31 -20.04 18.57 10.83
C GLN A 31 -19.09 18.13 11.95
N ASN A 32 -17.79 17.99 11.65
CA ASN A 32 -16.79 17.50 12.57
C ASN A 32 -16.14 18.66 13.36
N LYS A 33 -16.82 19.30 14.26
CA LYS A 33 -16.22 20.36 15.10
C LYS A 33 -15.12 19.78 16.01
N ILE A 34 -13.92 19.50 15.43
CA ILE A 34 -12.79 18.84 16.10
C ILE A 34 -12.15 19.79 17.11
N SER A 35 -12.29 19.49 18.41
CA SER A 35 -11.68 20.27 19.50
C SER A 35 -10.30 19.70 19.91
N SER A 36 -10.10 18.39 19.74
CA SER A 36 -8.81 17.76 19.98
C SER A 36 -8.65 16.48 19.16
N SER A 37 -7.41 16.15 18.80
CA SER A 37 -7.11 14.95 18.02
C SER A 37 -5.81 14.28 18.45
N GLN A 38 -5.77 12.96 18.37
CA GLN A 38 -4.54 12.15 18.58
C GLN A 38 -4.47 11.02 17.56
N ILE A 39 -3.24 10.69 17.16
CA ILE A 39 -2.95 9.51 16.34
C ILE A 39 -2.49 8.37 17.24
N PHE A 40 -3.01 7.18 16.99
CA PHE A 40 -2.65 5.95 17.68
C PHE A 40 -2.08 4.94 16.67
N THR A 41 -0.89 4.42 16.95
CA THR A 41 -0.19 3.51 16.05
C THR A 41 0.60 2.45 16.83
N LEU A 42 0.98 1.36 16.15
CA LEU A 42 1.84 0.36 16.78
C LEU A 42 3.28 0.88 16.92
N VAL A 43 3.81 1.41 15.82
CA VAL A 43 5.20 1.91 15.73
C VAL A 43 5.22 3.21 14.92
N SER A 44 6.09 4.15 15.28
CA SER A 44 6.30 5.41 14.56
C SER A 44 7.75 5.89 14.71
N ASP A 45 8.28 6.51 13.68
CA ASP A 45 9.58 7.18 13.68
C ASP A 45 9.52 8.62 14.23
N THR A 46 8.34 9.17 14.35
CA THR A 46 8.10 10.54 14.82
C THR A 46 7.09 10.60 15.97
N LYS A 47 7.17 11.64 16.79
CA LYS A 47 6.24 11.91 17.90
C LYS A 47 5.00 12.70 17.47
N TYR A 48 5.08 13.36 16.33
CA TYR A 48 4.03 14.21 15.79
C TYR A 48 3.90 13.98 14.30
N LEU A 49 2.70 14.09 13.77
CA LEU A 49 2.43 14.17 12.35
C LEU A 49 1.92 15.58 12.05
N GLU A 50 2.55 16.23 11.10
CA GLU A 50 2.13 17.55 10.62
C GLU A 50 1.28 17.37 9.37
N ILE A 51 0.08 17.94 9.40
CA ILE A 51 -0.88 17.94 8.29
C ILE A 51 -1.36 19.38 8.15
N TRP A 52 -1.04 20.04 7.03
CA TRP A 52 -1.12 21.50 6.89
C TRP A 52 -0.36 22.15 8.05
N ASN A 53 -1.03 23.06 8.79
CA ASN A 53 -0.46 23.73 9.97
C ASN A 53 -0.87 23.06 11.30
N ILE A 54 -1.45 21.83 11.24
CA ILE A 54 -1.95 21.13 12.41
C ILE A 54 -0.94 20.06 12.82
N LYS A 55 -0.42 20.17 14.03
CA LYS A 55 0.51 19.21 14.64
C LYS A 55 -0.24 18.23 15.53
N ILE A 56 -0.40 16.98 15.07
CA ILE A 56 -1.15 15.94 15.80
C ILE A 56 -0.17 15.03 16.54
N LYS A 57 -0.40 14.86 17.84
CA LYS A 57 0.43 14.01 18.70
C LYS A 57 0.21 12.53 18.40
N ILE A 58 1.31 11.77 18.28
CA ILE A 58 1.30 10.33 18.06
C ILE A 58 1.51 9.60 19.40
N LYS A 59 0.69 8.57 19.62
CA LYS A 59 0.79 7.62 20.73
C LYS A 59 1.05 6.21 20.18
N THR A 60 2.23 5.69 20.45
CA THR A 60 2.61 4.32 20.06
C THR A 60 2.11 3.29 21.05
N ALA A 61 1.90 2.04 20.60
CA ALA A 61 1.52 0.93 21.48
C ALA A 61 2.56 0.71 22.59
N LEU A 62 3.83 0.63 22.20
CA LEU A 62 4.95 0.50 23.13
C LEU A 62 5.46 1.88 23.62
N PRO A 63 6.16 1.94 24.74
CA PRO A 63 6.87 3.14 25.16
C PRO A 63 7.83 3.64 24.06
N TRP A 64 8.03 4.95 24.01
CA TRP A 64 8.83 5.57 22.95
C TRP A 64 10.27 5.04 22.85
N TRP A 65 10.92 4.75 23.98
CA TRP A 65 12.27 4.22 23.98
C TRP A 65 12.34 2.80 23.39
N ILE A 66 11.36 1.93 23.66
CA ILE A 66 11.27 0.60 23.02
C ILE A 66 10.99 0.77 21.52
N ASN A 67 10.12 1.69 21.15
CA ASN A 67 9.84 2.01 19.75
C ASN A 67 11.12 2.42 18.99
N LYS A 68 11.99 3.24 19.61
CA LYS A 68 13.30 3.60 19.03
C LYS A 68 14.23 2.39 18.82
N ILE A 69 14.23 1.43 19.75
CA ILE A 69 15.02 0.20 19.62
C ILE A 69 14.58 -0.58 18.37
N PHE A 70 13.28 -0.80 18.20
CA PHE A 70 12.77 -1.48 17.01
C PHE A 70 13.13 -0.74 15.71
N LEU A 71 13.04 0.58 15.72
CA LEU A 71 13.42 1.41 14.56
C LEU A 71 14.90 1.33 14.25
N TYR A 72 15.75 1.40 15.29
CA TYR A 72 17.19 1.29 15.12
C TYR A 72 17.56 -0.02 14.42
N PHE A 73 17.07 -1.16 14.90
CA PHE A 73 17.36 -2.46 14.31
C PHE A 73 16.69 -2.69 12.93
N THR A 74 15.59 -2.01 12.65
CA THR A 74 14.98 -2.04 11.31
C THR A 74 15.85 -1.30 10.28
N ASN A 75 16.44 -0.17 10.67
CA ASN A 75 17.21 0.69 9.78
C ASN A 75 18.69 0.25 9.66
N HIS A 76 19.24 -0.31 10.73
CA HIS A 76 20.62 -0.80 10.77
C HIS A 76 20.59 -2.33 10.78
N LYS A 77 21.04 -2.95 9.69
CA LYS A 77 21.08 -4.42 9.53
C LYS A 77 22.15 -5.06 10.42
N VAL A 78 21.98 -4.99 11.74
CA VAL A 78 22.84 -5.69 12.69
C VAL A 78 22.42 -7.16 12.71
N ALA A 79 23.03 -7.95 11.83
CA ALA A 79 22.94 -9.42 11.66
C ALA A 79 21.75 -10.14 12.36
N ILE A 80 21.99 -10.78 13.52
CA ILE A 80 21.00 -11.61 14.21
C ILE A 80 19.93 -10.74 14.93
N LEU A 81 20.33 -9.60 15.49
CA LEU A 81 19.42 -8.74 16.26
C LEU A 81 18.37 -8.06 15.38
N SER A 82 18.71 -7.69 14.15
CA SER A 82 17.73 -7.13 13.19
C SER A 82 16.64 -8.13 12.81
N GLN A 83 16.94 -9.44 12.80
CA GLN A 83 15.94 -10.47 12.56
C GLN A 83 14.92 -10.59 13.72
N ILE A 84 15.32 -10.27 14.94
CA ILE A 84 14.47 -10.36 16.14
C ILE A 84 13.69 -9.03 16.34
N PHE A 85 14.39 -7.90 16.26
CA PHE A 85 13.86 -6.56 16.60
C PHE A 85 13.33 -5.76 15.42
N ASP A 86 13.20 -6.35 14.23
CA ASP A 86 12.49 -5.69 13.12
C ASP A 86 11.00 -5.59 13.48
N TYR A 87 10.43 -4.37 13.39
CA TYR A 87 9.00 -4.16 13.69
C TYR A 87 8.07 -5.03 12.83
N ARG A 88 8.52 -5.49 11.67
CA ARG A 88 7.78 -6.40 10.78
C ARG A 88 7.58 -7.78 11.40
N ASN A 89 8.46 -8.18 12.32
CA ASN A 89 8.39 -9.45 13.06
C ASN A 89 7.46 -9.37 14.29
N LEU A 90 6.90 -8.19 14.59
CA LEU A 90 5.93 -8.01 15.68
C LEU A 90 4.59 -8.72 15.48
N ILE A 91 4.41 -9.44 14.37
CA ILE A 91 3.18 -10.17 14.06
C ILE A 91 2.73 -11.10 15.20
N PHE A 92 3.67 -11.73 15.89
CA PHE A 92 3.39 -12.59 17.03
C PHE A 92 2.82 -11.83 18.23
N PHE A 93 3.18 -10.57 18.37
CA PHE A 93 2.78 -9.69 19.47
C PHE A 93 1.57 -8.80 19.12
N TYR A 94 1.06 -8.87 17.90
CA TYR A 94 -0.07 -8.03 17.46
C TYR A 94 -1.29 -8.09 18.39
N PRO A 95 -1.72 -9.27 18.91
CA PRO A 95 -2.83 -9.31 19.83
C PRO A 95 -2.60 -8.52 21.13
N LEU A 96 -1.37 -8.53 21.63
CA LEU A 96 -0.97 -7.76 22.82
C LEU A 96 -0.90 -6.27 22.51
N LEU A 97 -0.22 -5.91 21.43
CA LEU A 97 -0.02 -4.51 21.01
C LEU A 97 -1.35 -3.81 20.72
N THR A 98 -2.28 -4.48 20.04
CA THR A 98 -3.63 -3.92 19.80
C THR A 98 -4.43 -3.79 21.09
N LYS A 99 -4.26 -4.70 22.07
CA LYS A 99 -4.88 -4.56 23.40
C LYS A 99 -4.34 -3.35 24.16
N ILE A 100 -3.02 -3.13 24.12
CA ILE A 100 -2.38 -1.94 24.73
C ILE A 100 -2.90 -0.66 24.06
N LEU A 101 -2.94 -0.66 22.71
CA LEU A 101 -3.42 0.50 21.95
C LEU A 101 -4.89 0.80 22.26
N SER A 102 -5.73 -0.22 22.33
CA SER A 102 -7.15 -0.10 22.73
C SER A 102 -7.31 0.55 24.11
N ARG A 103 -6.48 0.18 25.10
CA ARG A 103 -6.49 0.79 26.42
C ARG A 103 -6.14 2.28 26.37
N LYS A 104 -5.12 2.65 25.56
CA LYS A 104 -4.71 4.05 25.39
C LYS A 104 -5.81 4.90 24.72
N ILE A 105 -6.47 4.34 23.70
CA ILE A 105 -7.61 4.98 23.02
C ILE A 105 -8.77 5.17 24.00
N LYS A 106 -9.14 4.13 24.76
CA LYS A 106 -10.20 4.23 25.78
C LYS A 106 -9.89 5.28 26.87
N LYS A 107 -8.62 5.38 27.28
CA LYS A 107 -8.20 6.43 28.24
C LYS A 107 -8.35 7.85 27.65
N TYR A 108 -8.15 8.00 26.34
CA TYR A 108 -8.33 9.28 25.64
C TYR A 108 -9.80 9.66 25.50
N LYS A 109 -10.74 8.68 25.49
CA LYS A 109 -12.19 8.82 25.35
C LYS A 109 -12.56 9.69 24.13
N PRO A 110 -12.20 9.29 22.90
CA PRO A 110 -12.61 10.03 21.71
C PRO A 110 -14.10 9.82 21.41
N ASP A 111 -14.75 10.82 20.83
CA ASP A 111 -16.12 10.74 20.33
C ASP A 111 -16.15 9.98 18.98
N HIS A 112 -15.11 10.19 18.15
CA HIS A 112 -14.96 9.58 16.83
C HIS A 112 -13.62 8.89 16.69
N ILE A 113 -13.61 7.74 16.00
CA ILE A 113 -12.42 6.96 15.71
C ILE A 113 -12.36 6.64 14.21
N THR A 114 -11.39 7.23 13.53
CA THR A 114 -11.09 6.93 12.12
C THR A 114 -9.93 5.96 12.04
N ILE A 115 -10.15 4.80 11.43
CA ILE A 115 -9.20 3.70 11.34
C ILE A 115 -8.78 3.51 9.89
N SER A 116 -7.49 3.67 9.60
CA SER A 116 -6.88 3.35 8.30
C SER A 116 -6.11 2.04 8.44
N SER A 117 -6.60 0.97 7.79
CA SER A 117 -6.10 -0.39 8.01
C SER A 117 -5.64 -1.07 6.74
N PHE A 118 -4.37 -1.49 6.71
CA PHE A 118 -3.80 -2.40 5.71
C PHE A 118 -3.21 -3.68 6.35
N ALA A 119 -3.25 -3.76 7.68
CA ALA A 119 -2.82 -4.91 8.46
C ALA A 119 -3.74 -5.10 9.66
N ILE A 120 -3.33 -4.68 10.86
CA ILE A 120 -4.01 -5.01 12.12
C ILE A 120 -4.73 -3.82 12.78
N ALA A 121 -4.65 -2.61 12.22
CA ALA A 121 -5.21 -1.42 12.86
C ALA A 121 -6.71 -1.55 13.18
N LYS A 122 -7.49 -2.26 12.36
CA LYS A 122 -8.91 -2.51 12.63
C LYS A 122 -9.17 -3.37 13.87
N ASN A 123 -8.17 -4.14 14.34
CA ASN A 123 -8.32 -5.11 15.44
C ASN A 123 -8.19 -4.47 16.84
N ILE A 124 -8.73 -3.28 17.00
CA ILE A 124 -8.78 -2.57 18.27
C ILE A 124 -10.15 -2.77 18.94
N TRP A 125 -10.13 -2.99 20.25
CA TRP A 125 -11.34 -3.19 21.03
C TRP A 125 -11.80 -1.88 21.64
N LEU A 126 -12.86 -1.27 21.12
CA LEU A 126 -13.25 0.11 21.41
C LEU A 126 -14.51 0.25 22.28
N SER A 127 -15.49 -0.62 22.10
CA SER A 127 -16.74 -0.52 22.83
C SER A 127 -16.69 -1.10 24.25
N THR A 128 -17.35 -0.43 25.19
CA THR A 128 -17.74 -0.95 26.51
C THR A 128 -19.24 -0.73 26.69
N LYS A 129 -19.85 -1.19 27.80
CA LYS A 129 -21.28 -0.93 28.08
C LYS A 129 -21.59 0.57 28.08
N ASP A 130 -20.67 1.39 28.62
CA ASP A 130 -20.89 2.81 28.90
C ASP A 130 -20.16 3.74 27.91
N TYR A 131 -19.51 3.19 26.87
CA TYR A 131 -18.72 3.99 25.92
C TYR A 131 -18.71 3.35 24.54
N ARG A 132 -19.30 4.01 23.57
CA ARG A 132 -19.34 3.60 22.17
C ARG A 132 -19.05 4.80 21.26
N PRO A 133 -17.80 5.03 20.86
CA PRO A 133 -17.45 6.06 19.90
C PRO A 133 -17.99 5.70 18.50
N THR A 134 -18.28 6.73 17.69
CA THR A 134 -18.54 6.53 16.26
C THR A 134 -17.26 6.06 15.57
N THR A 135 -17.36 5.01 14.74
CA THR A 135 -16.22 4.35 14.11
C THR A 135 -16.29 4.39 12.60
N LYS A 136 -15.24 4.91 11.95
CA LYS A 136 -15.04 4.90 10.50
C LYS A 136 -13.84 4.02 10.16
N LEU A 137 -14.04 3.00 9.33
CA LEU A 137 -12.98 2.17 8.81
C LEU A 137 -12.68 2.54 7.35
N TYR A 138 -11.42 2.78 7.04
CA TYR A 138 -10.88 2.77 5.68
C TYR A 138 -9.96 1.57 5.51
N LEU A 139 -10.38 0.61 4.70
CA LEU A 139 -9.68 -0.64 4.48
C LEU A 139 -8.85 -0.56 3.18
N HIS A 140 -7.52 -0.59 3.31
CA HIS A 140 -6.61 -0.67 2.17
C HIS A 140 -6.50 -2.11 1.64
N SER A 141 -6.53 -3.07 2.54
CA SER A 141 -6.58 -4.50 2.29
C SER A 141 -6.81 -5.24 3.60
N PRO A 142 -7.38 -6.45 3.60
CA PRO A 142 -7.21 -7.40 4.69
C PRO A 142 -5.73 -7.65 4.96
N MET A 143 -5.40 -8.17 6.15
CA MET A 143 -4.02 -8.46 6.55
C MET A 143 -3.33 -9.41 5.57
N GLN A 144 -2.52 -8.89 4.66
CA GLN A 144 -2.02 -9.60 3.47
C GLN A 144 -1.31 -10.92 3.79
N TYR A 145 -0.47 -10.95 4.82
CA TYR A 145 0.32 -12.15 5.18
C TYR A 145 -0.48 -13.29 5.81
N ILE A 146 -1.74 -13.07 6.21
CA ILE A 146 -2.62 -14.14 6.67
C ILE A 146 -3.78 -14.42 5.71
N TRP A 147 -4.06 -13.54 4.74
CA TRP A 147 -5.13 -13.67 3.76
C TRP A 147 -4.60 -13.72 2.33
N SER A 148 -4.52 -12.60 1.63
CA SER A 148 -4.31 -12.53 0.19
C SER A 148 -2.91 -12.97 -0.30
N HIS A 149 -1.86 -12.84 0.51
CA HIS A 149 -0.49 -13.28 0.21
C HIS A 149 -0.02 -14.42 1.13
N TYR A 150 -0.96 -15.14 1.75
CA TYR A 150 -0.60 -16.22 2.68
C TYR A 150 0.32 -17.26 2.06
N ASP A 151 0.06 -17.65 0.81
CA ASP A 151 0.83 -18.69 0.14
C ASP A 151 2.27 -18.26 -0.14
N GLU A 152 2.47 -17.01 -0.61
CA GLU A 152 3.79 -16.45 -0.85
C GLU A 152 4.62 -16.34 0.45
N TYR A 153 3.98 -15.90 1.53
CA TYR A 153 4.64 -15.86 2.84
C TYR A 153 4.92 -17.24 3.40
N SER A 154 4.00 -18.21 3.26
CA SER A 154 4.16 -19.57 3.77
C SER A 154 5.29 -20.33 3.09
N LYS A 155 5.49 -20.13 1.78
CA LYS A 155 6.58 -20.73 0.99
C LYS A 155 7.99 -20.27 1.43
N LYS A 156 8.11 -19.08 2.02
CA LYS A 156 9.39 -18.56 2.54
C LYS A 156 9.77 -19.08 3.91
N ILE A 157 8.85 -19.69 4.62
CA ILE A 157 9.10 -20.16 5.98
C ILE A 157 9.75 -21.53 5.94
N LYS A 158 10.92 -21.68 6.58
CA LYS A 158 11.60 -22.95 6.73
C LYS A 158 10.66 -23.98 7.38
N TRP A 159 10.66 -25.23 6.90
CA TRP A 159 9.74 -26.29 7.29
C TRP A 159 9.59 -26.47 8.81
N ARG A 160 10.69 -26.31 9.60
CA ARG A 160 10.68 -26.39 11.08
C ARG A 160 9.79 -25.32 11.74
N LYS A 161 9.65 -24.15 11.12
CA LYS A 161 8.83 -23.04 11.63
C LYS A 161 7.44 -22.99 11.00
N TRP A 162 7.21 -23.79 9.97
CA TRP A 162 5.97 -23.76 9.17
C TRP A 162 4.74 -24.16 10.00
N PHE A 163 4.86 -25.21 10.84
CA PHE A 163 3.76 -25.65 11.70
C PHE A 163 3.36 -24.55 12.70
N LEU A 164 4.36 -23.93 13.34
CA LEU A 164 4.13 -22.81 14.26
C LEU A 164 3.48 -21.63 13.56
N PHE A 165 3.94 -21.30 12.34
CA PHE A 165 3.35 -20.25 11.51
C PHE A 165 1.88 -20.53 11.20
N LYS A 166 1.52 -21.75 10.79
CA LYS A 166 0.12 -22.17 10.57
C LYS A 166 -0.77 -21.96 11.80
N LEU A 167 -0.30 -22.36 12.96
CA LEU A 167 -1.04 -22.18 14.21
C LEU A 167 -1.28 -20.71 14.52
N ILE A 168 -0.25 -19.86 14.31
CA ILE A 168 -0.34 -18.43 14.53
C ILE A 168 -1.31 -17.80 13.54
N VAL A 169 -1.20 -18.13 12.25
CA VAL A 169 -2.13 -17.66 11.22
C VAL A 169 -3.57 -18.04 11.56
N LYS A 170 -3.82 -19.29 11.98
CA LYS A 170 -5.15 -19.74 12.41
C LYS A 170 -5.70 -18.87 13.56
N LYS A 171 -4.87 -18.59 14.58
CA LYS A 171 -5.25 -17.73 15.71
C LYS A 171 -5.48 -16.29 15.27
N LEU A 172 -4.62 -15.75 14.40
CA LEU A 172 -4.76 -14.39 13.87
C LEU A 172 -6.00 -14.25 13.00
N ARG A 173 -6.30 -15.20 12.10
CA ARG A 173 -7.53 -15.23 11.30
C ARG A 173 -8.78 -15.22 12.17
N LYS A 174 -8.82 -16.11 13.21
CA LYS A 174 -9.94 -16.15 14.15
C LYS A 174 -10.13 -14.82 14.89
N ARG A 175 -9.01 -14.17 15.27
CA ARG A 175 -9.05 -12.87 15.94
C ARG A 175 -9.46 -11.76 14.98
N ASP A 176 -8.91 -11.76 13.77
CA ASP A 176 -9.12 -10.73 12.75
C ASP A 176 -10.61 -10.64 12.34
N LYS A 177 -11.28 -11.79 12.27
CA LYS A 177 -12.74 -11.89 12.00
C LYS A 177 -13.65 -11.41 13.15
N LYS A 178 -13.12 -11.11 14.34
CA LYS A 178 -13.94 -10.63 15.47
C LYS A 178 -14.23 -9.13 15.43
N PHE A 179 -13.41 -8.37 14.68
CA PHE A 179 -13.49 -6.91 14.64
C PHE A 179 -14.15 -6.46 13.33
N THR A 180 -15.47 -6.56 13.29
CA THR A 180 -16.26 -6.36 12.07
C THR A 180 -17.36 -5.31 12.21
N LYS A 181 -17.55 -4.75 13.41
CA LYS A 181 -18.60 -3.76 13.66
C LYS A 181 -18.01 -2.35 13.58
N PHE A 182 -18.34 -1.65 12.51
CA PHE A 182 -18.00 -0.24 12.27
C PHE A 182 -19.27 0.49 11.83
N ASP A 183 -19.39 1.78 12.19
CA ASP A 183 -20.57 2.59 11.81
C ASP A 183 -20.49 2.97 10.32
N SER A 184 -19.27 3.09 9.77
CA SER A 184 -19.05 3.23 8.33
C SER A 184 -17.78 2.49 7.89
N CYS A 185 -17.83 1.92 6.68
CA CYS A 185 -16.69 1.23 6.06
C CYS A 185 -16.47 1.72 4.65
N TYR A 186 -15.21 2.03 4.34
CA TYR A 186 -14.73 2.37 3.00
C TYR A 186 -13.61 1.41 2.59
N ALA A 187 -13.60 1.02 1.33
CA ALA A 187 -12.54 0.20 0.73
C ALA A 187 -11.87 0.96 -0.42
N ASN A 188 -10.57 0.76 -0.59
CA ASN A 188 -9.79 1.43 -1.62
C ASN A 188 -10.04 0.92 -3.05
N SER A 189 -10.87 -0.12 -3.22
CA SER A 189 -11.19 -0.75 -4.51
C SER A 189 -12.38 -1.70 -4.38
N ASN A 190 -13.02 -2.06 -5.50
CA ASN A 190 -14.03 -3.13 -5.55
C ASN A 190 -13.45 -4.45 -5.05
N TYR A 191 -12.22 -4.78 -5.47
CA TYR A 191 -11.52 -5.98 -5.01
C TYR A 191 -11.41 -6.03 -3.47
N THR A 192 -11.00 -4.92 -2.85
CA THR A 192 -10.88 -4.84 -1.38
C THR A 192 -12.26 -4.90 -0.72
N ALA A 193 -13.29 -4.27 -1.29
CA ALA A 193 -14.65 -4.34 -0.79
C ALA A 193 -15.19 -5.78 -0.84
N GLN A 194 -14.94 -6.50 -1.94
CA GLN A 194 -15.30 -7.91 -2.07
C GLN A 194 -14.59 -8.77 -1.01
N LEU A 195 -13.28 -8.59 -0.80
CA LEU A 195 -12.55 -9.29 0.26
C LEU A 195 -13.08 -8.95 1.66
N ALA A 196 -13.49 -7.69 1.91
CA ALA A 196 -14.10 -7.31 3.17
C ALA A 196 -15.41 -8.07 3.41
N LYS A 197 -16.23 -8.22 2.39
CA LYS A 197 -17.48 -9.00 2.43
C LYS A 197 -17.22 -10.49 2.65
N GLU A 198 -16.31 -11.10 1.90
CA GLU A 198 -15.98 -12.53 1.97
C GLU A 198 -15.33 -12.91 3.31
N ILE A 199 -14.38 -12.10 3.81
CA ILE A 199 -13.57 -12.44 4.99
C ILE A 199 -14.25 -11.98 6.28
N TYR A 200 -14.85 -10.77 6.27
CA TYR A 200 -15.32 -10.09 7.47
C TYR A 200 -16.83 -9.92 7.53
N TRP A 201 -17.57 -10.21 6.44
CA TRP A 201 -19.00 -9.92 6.27
C TRP A 201 -19.35 -8.43 6.48
N ILE A 202 -18.45 -7.56 6.03
CA ILE A 202 -18.62 -6.11 6.08
C ILE A 202 -18.87 -5.60 4.66
N ASP A 203 -19.97 -4.88 4.47
CA ASP A 203 -20.20 -4.13 3.23
C ASP A 203 -19.49 -2.79 3.35
N CYS A 204 -18.55 -2.54 2.44
CA CYS A 204 -17.80 -1.29 2.39
C CYS A 204 -18.16 -0.50 1.12
N GLN A 205 -18.36 0.80 1.27
CA GLN A 205 -18.44 1.72 0.13
C GLN A 205 -17.07 1.85 -0.52
N ILE A 206 -17.04 1.96 -1.84
CA ILE A 206 -15.79 2.12 -2.57
C ILE A 206 -15.38 3.59 -2.49
N ARG A 207 -14.12 3.80 -2.11
CA ARG A 207 -13.51 5.11 -2.05
C ARG A 207 -12.05 5.00 -2.48
N TYR A 208 -11.77 5.35 -3.71
CA TYR A 208 -10.43 5.31 -4.24
C TYR A 208 -9.49 6.26 -3.48
N PRO A 209 -8.22 5.87 -3.25
CA PRO A 209 -7.23 6.77 -2.67
C PRO A 209 -7.00 7.97 -3.58
N LYS A 210 -6.85 9.15 -2.99
CA LYS A 210 -6.48 10.34 -3.75
C LYS A 210 -5.06 10.20 -4.29
N VAL A 211 -4.91 10.47 -5.58
CA VAL A 211 -3.61 10.70 -6.18
C VAL A 211 -3.29 12.17 -6.01
N LYS A 212 -2.02 12.50 -5.81
CA LYS A 212 -1.59 13.89 -5.60
C LYS A 212 -1.99 14.79 -6.78
N GLU A 213 -2.39 16.01 -6.47
CA GLU A 213 -2.88 16.98 -7.44
C GLU A 213 -1.86 17.29 -8.55
N GLU A 214 -0.57 17.26 -8.23
CA GLU A 214 0.53 17.44 -9.19
C GLU A 214 0.41 16.52 -10.41
N TYR A 215 -0.10 15.27 -10.24
CA TYR A 215 -0.29 14.32 -11.34
C TYR A 215 -1.45 14.69 -12.25
N TYR A 216 -2.47 15.40 -11.74
CA TYR A 216 -3.59 15.88 -12.56
C TYR A 216 -3.22 17.11 -13.38
N ASN A 217 -2.32 17.96 -12.86
CA ASN A 217 -1.95 19.24 -13.46
C ASN A 217 -0.74 19.14 -14.39
N THR A 218 -0.11 17.96 -14.48
CA THR A 218 1.04 17.75 -15.38
C THR A 218 0.57 17.65 -16.83
N MET A 219 1.27 18.33 -17.74
CA MET A 219 1.01 18.23 -19.18
C MET A 219 1.61 16.96 -19.77
N ILE A 220 0.99 16.49 -20.85
CA ILE A 220 1.47 15.33 -21.62
C ILE A 220 2.89 15.60 -22.15
N SER A 221 3.75 14.57 -22.12
CA SER A 221 5.00 14.58 -22.85
C SER A 221 4.73 14.20 -24.32
N PRO A 222 4.93 15.11 -25.28
CA PRO A 222 4.64 14.83 -26.68
C PRO A 222 5.56 13.74 -27.26
N ASN A 223 6.80 13.71 -26.81
CA ASN A 223 7.83 12.77 -27.27
C ASN A 223 8.39 12.00 -26.08
N PRO A 224 7.83 10.84 -25.72
CA PRO A 224 8.39 10.02 -24.67
C PRO A 224 9.80 9.54 -25.06
N MET A 225 10.68 9.51 -24.07
CA MET A 225 12.04 8.98 -24.22
C MET A 225 12.01 7.46 -24.40
N ASP A 226 13.06 6.90 -24.95
CA ASP A 226 13.13 5.46 -25.26
C ASP A 226 13.52 4.62 -24.04
N TYR A 227 12.70 4.66 -22.99
CA TYR A 227 12.83 3.78 -21.83
C TYR A 227 11.48 3.40 -21.23
N TYR A 228 11.49 2.31 -20.48
CA TYR A 228 10.37 1.81 -19.69
C TYR A 228 10.63 2.04 -18.20
N VAL A 229 9.59 2.09 -17.38
CA VAL A 229 9.73 2.36 -15.96
C VAL A 229 9.00 1.31 -15.12
N TYR A 230 9.67 0.83 -14.09
CA TYR A 230 9.07 0.08 -12.99
C TYR A 230 9.20 0.86 -11.69
N VAL A 231 8.08 1.04 -10.98
CA VAL A 231 8.05 1.74 -9.70
C VAL A 231 7.45 0.84 -8.63
N GLY A 232 8.26 0.48 -7.64
CA GLY A 232 7.77 -0.36 -6.55
C GLY A 232 8.85 -0.87 -5.62
N ARG A 233 8.44 -1.36 -4.44
CA ARG A 233 9.39 -1.98 -3.51
C ARG A 233 9.95 -3.26 -4.09
N LEU A 234 11.25 -3.41 -4.02
CA LEU A 234 11.96 -4.61 -4.51
C LEU A 234 11.86 -5.75 -3.48
N VAL A 235 10.66 -6.31 -3.35
CA VAL A 235 10.36 -7.47 -2.48
C VAL A 235 9.97 -8.62 -3.40
N ASN A 236 10.95 -9.38 -3.84
CA ASN A 236 10.79 -10.31 -4.96
C ASN A 236 9.65 -11.31 -4.78
N PHE A 237 9.51 -11.92 -3.62
CA PHE A 237 8.49 -12.96 -3.39
C PHE A 237 7.03 -12.47 -3.35
N VAL A 238 6.79 -11.14 -3.22
CA VAL A 238 5.46 -10.54 -3.24
C VAL A 238 5.25 -9.72 -4.50
N ARG A 239 6.32 -9.06 -4.97
CA ARG A 239 6.28 -8.13 -6.10
C ARG A 239 6.76 -8.73 -7.41
N GLU A 240 7.37 -9.93 -7.35
CA GLU A 240 7.89 -10.64 -8.52
C GLU A 240 8.76 -9.74 -9.42
N SER A 241 9.57 -8.88 -8.79
CA SER A 241 10.42 -7.91 -9.48
C SER A 241 11.50 -8.58 -10.33
N ASP A 242 11.96 -9.80 -9.95
CA ASP A 242 12.87 -10.60 -10.78
C ASP A 242 12.26 -11.02 -12.13
N LEU A 243 10.95 -11.23 -12.17
CA LEU A 243 10.24 -11.54 -13.42
C LEU A 243 10.31 -10.37 -14.40
N ILE A 244 10.17 -9.14 -13.91
CA ILE A 244 10.30 -7.92 -14.73
C ILE A 244 11.75 -7.78 -15.24
N ILE A 245 12.74 -7.98 -14.37
CA ILE A 245 14.15 -7.95 -14.78
C ILE A 245 14.45 -9.01 -15.85
N LYS A 246 14.00 -10.25 -15.64
CA LYS A 246 14.16 -11.34 -16.61
C LYS A 246 13.48 -11.04 -17.95
N LEU A 247 12.29 -10.44 -17.94
CA LEU A 247 11.59 -10.01 -19.14
C LEU A 247 12.44 -8.99 -19.92
N PHE A 248 12.94 -7.96 -19.26
CA PHE A 248 13.74 -6.91 -19.90
C PHE A 248 15.15 -7.40 -20.32
N ASN A 249 15.72 -8.36 -19.59
CA ASN A 249 16.92 -9.07 -20.04
C ASN A 249 16.70 -9.77 -21.38
N LYS A 250 15.53 -10.42 -21.57
CA LYS A 250 15.19 -11.13 -22.81
C LYS A 250 14.84 -10.16 -23.95
N LEU A 251 14.16 -9.06 -23.63
CA LEU A 251 13.78 -8.05 -24.62
C LEU A 251 14.95 -7.14 -25.06
N LYS A 252 16.00 -7.00 -24.23
CA LYS A 252 17.12 -6.07 -24.43
C LYS A 252 16.68 -4.61 -24.59
N LEU A 253 15.65 -4.22 -23.84
CA LEU A 253 15.11 -2.87 -23.84
C LEU A 253 15.50 -2.11 -22.55
N PRO A 254 15.67 -0.78 -22.61
CA PRO A 254 16.07 0.00 -21.45
C PRO A 254 14.96 0.08 -20.42
N LEU A 255 15.26 -0.27 -19.17
CA LEU A 255 14.34 -0.22 -18.03
C LEU A 255 14.92 0.62 -16.90
N LEU A 256 14.17 1.60 -16.44
CA LEU A 256 14.48 2.32 -15.22
C LEU A 256 13.69 1.75 -14.05
N VAL A 257 14.40 1.22 -13.06
CA VAL A 257 13.83 0.64 -11.84
C VAL A 257 13.91 1.67 -10.73
N ILE A 258 12.75 2.19 -10.33
CA ILE A 258 12.66 3.22 -9.30
C ILE A 258 12.20 2.57 -8.02
N TRP A 259 13.04 2.48 -7.05
CA TRP A 259 12.86 2.14 -5.65
C TRP A 259 14.05 1.37 -5.08
N SER A 260 14.09 1.23 -3.75
CA SER A 260 15.13 0.47 -3.06
C SER A 260 14.55 -0.62 -2.17
N TRP A 261 15.43 -1.61 -1.81
CA TRP A 261 15.22 -2.57 -0.74
C TRP A 261 14.06 -3.57 -0.86
N PRO A 262 14.18 -4.77 -0.29
CA PRO A 262 15.39 -5.41 0.27
C PRO A 262 16.22 -6.19 -0.76
N ASP A 263 15.65 -6.53 -1.94
CA ASP A 263 16.22 -7.47 -2.90
C ASP A 263 17.04 -6.78 -4.02
N GLU A 264 17.42 -5.51 -3.82
CA GLU A 264 18.10 -4.69 -4.84
C GLU A 264 19.43 -5.31 -5.32
N LEU A 265 20.27 -5.77 -4.38
CA LEU A 265 21.56 -6.38 -4.75
C LEU A 265 21.38 -7.63 -5.61
N TYR A 266 20.41 -8.47 -5.26
CA TYR A 266 20.09 -9.64 -6.07
C TYR A 266 19.58 -9.24 -7.45
N LEU A 267 18.68 -8.28 -7.54
CA LEU A 267 18.11 -7.85 -8.82
C LEU A 267 19.15 -7.19 -9.72
N LYS A 268 20.08 -6.42 -9.15
CA LYS A 268 21.24 -5.86 -9.87
C LYS A 268 22.16 -6.98 -10.41
N SER A 269 22.36 -8.04 -9.64
CA SER A 269 23.25 -9.15 -10.08
C SER A 269 22.71 -9.96 -11.25
N ILE A 270 21.40 -9.90 -11.52
CA ILE A 270 20.77 -10.60 -12.64
C ILE A 270 20.36 -9.66 -13.79
N ALA A 271 20.54 -8.35 -13.64
CA ALA A 271 20.15 -7.34 -14.62
C ALA A 271 21.23 -7.18 -15.71
N TRP A 272 20.81 -7.02 -16.96
CA TRP A 272 21.72 -6.59 -18.01
C TRP A 272 21.98 -5.07 -17.96
N ASP A 273 23.01 -4.57 -18.66
CA ASP A 273 23.51 -3.19 -18.54
C ASP A 273 22.48 -2.09 -18.86
N GLY A 274 21.46 -2.38 -19.68
CA GLY A 274 20.37 -1.45 -19.99
C GLY A 274 19.30 -1.33 -18.90
N ILE A 275 19.44 -2.02 -17.75
CA ILE A 275 18.54 -1.91 -16.62
C ILE A 275 19.19 -1.06 -15.53
N ILE A 276 18.67 0.16 -15.33
CA ILE A 276 19.22 1.13 -14.39
C ILE A 276 18.37 1.19 -13.13
N PHE A 277 19.01 1.06 -11.96
CA PHE A 277 18.36 1.17 -10.66
C PHE A 277 18.62 2.54 -10.06
N THR A 278 17.56 3.25 -9.68
CA THR A 278 17.65 4.58 -9.09
C THR A 278 16.77 4.71 -7.86
N TRP A 279 17.11 5.68 -7.00
CA TRP A 279 16.34 5.96 -5.80
C TRP A 279 15.07 6.74 -6.13
N ARG A 280 14.03 6.55 -5.28
CA ARG A 280 12.84 7.36 -5.33
C ARG A 280 13.14 8.75 -4.79
N ASP A 281 13.09 9.74 -5.66
CA ASP A 281 13.04 11.14 -5.29
C ASP A 281 11.69 11.73 -5.77
N PRO A 282 10.88 12.29 -4.87
CA PRO A 282 9.58 12.85 -5.24
C PRO A 282 9.66 14.00 -6.25
N THR A 283 10.78 14.72 -6.30
CA THR A 283 10.93 15.92 -7.13
C THR A 283 11.00 15.63 -8.62
N TRP A 284 11.68 14.55 -9.02
CA TRP A 284 11.84 14.18 -10.43
C TRP A 284 11.02 12.95 -10.86
N MET A 285 10.31 12.32 -9.93
CA MET A 285 9.56 11.11 -10.20
C MET A 285 8.45 11.30 -11.23
N ILE A 286 7.77 12.44 -11.20
CA ILE A 286 6.73 12.80 -12.18
C ILE A 286 7.37 12.88 -13.57
N ASP A 287 8.52 13.57 -13.69
CA ASP A 287 9.21 13.74 -14.96
C ASP A 287 9.70 12.42 -15.55
N ILE A 288 10.25 11.55 -14.73
CA ILE A 288 10.67 10.22 -15.19
C ILE A 288 9.47 9.41 -15.68
N ILE A 289 8.37 9.38 -14.93
CA ILE A 289 7.21 8.58 -15.34
C ILE A 289 6.59 9.17 -16.62
N LYS A 290 6.32 10.48 -16.68
CA LYS A 290 5.65 11.10 -17.85
C LYS A 290 6.44 10.96 -19.15
N ASN A 291 7.78 10.96 -19.05
CA ASN A 291 8.68 10.86 -20.21
C ASN A 291 8.96 9.38 -20.58
N SER A 292 8.52 8.41 -19.82
CA SER A 292 8.68 6.99 -20.16
C SER A 292 7.73 6.55 -21.28
N LYS A 293 8.11 5.51 -22.01
CA LYS A 293 7.20 4.85 -22.95
C LYS A 293 6.02 4.24 -22.23
N TRP A 294 6.29 3.45 -21.15
CA TRP A 294 5.30 2.66 -20.45
C TRP A 294 5.71 2.41 -18.99
N LEU A 295 4.71 2.29 -18.13
CA LEU A 295 4.91 1.73 -16.81
C LEU A 295 4.72 0.21 -16.86
N ILE A 296 5.63 -0.53 -16.23
CA ILE A 296 5.58 -1.99 -16.15
C ILE A 296 5.29 -2.39 -14.71
N ASN A 297 4.24 -3.18 -14.50
CA ASN A 297 3.95 -3.72 -13.17
C ASN A 297 3.24 -5.08 -13.27
N LEU A 298 3.93 -6.14 -12.95
CA LEU A 298 3.41 -7.50 -12.94
C LEU A 298 2.94 -7.95 -11.54
N THR A 299 2.79 -7.00 -10.61
CA THR A 299 2.44 -7.30 -9.22
C THR A 299 0.93 -7.34 -9.00
N ARG A 300 0.51 -8.06 -7.96
CA ARG A 300 -0.88 -8.02 -7.47
C ARG A 300 -1.02 -6.86 -6.50
N GLU A 301 -1.97 -5.97 -6.76
CA GLU A 301 -2.17 -4.79 -5.91
C GLU A 301 -3.65 -4.59 -5.54
N SER A 302 -3.88 -4.16 -4.30
CA SER A 302 -5.24 -3.88 -3.80
C SER A 302 -5.85 -2.60 -4.37
N PHE A 303 -5.03 -1.71 -4.97
CA PHE A 303 -5.47 -0.54 -5.73
C PHE A 303 -4.52 -0.26 -6.89
N GLY A 304 -3.23 -0.02 -6.64
CA GLY A 304 -2.26 0.32 -7.67
C GLY A 304 -2.07 1.84 -7.85
N LEU A 305 -1.62 2.52 -6.79
CA LEU A 305 -1.38 3.97 -6.85
C LEU A 305 -0.42 4.38 -7.97
N TRP A 306 0.64 3.59 -8.21
CA TRP A 306 1.59 3.89 -9.29
C TRP A 306 0.97 3.72 -10.67
N THR A 307 0.05 2.77 -10.83
CA THR A 307 -0.74 2.62 -12.05
C THR A 307 -1.62 3.83 -12.27
N ALA A 308 -2.40 4.21 -11.26
CA ALA A 308 -3.24 5.40 -11.33
C ALA A 308 -2.42 6.66 -11.64
N SER A 309 -1.24 6.81 -10.99
CA SER A 309 -0.32 7.92 -11.24
C SER A 309 0.21 7.94 -12.67
N ALA A 310 0.64 6.80 -13.21
CA ALA A 310 1.14 6.72 -14.58
C ALA A 310 0.05 7.05 -15.60
N LEU A 311 -1.16 6.52 -15.41
CA LEU A 311 -2.30 6.80 -16.28
C LEU A 311 -2.70 8.29 -16.25
N LEU A 312 -2.65 8.95 -15.07
CA LEU A 312 -2.87 10.40 -14.95
C LEU A 312 -1.78 11.21 -15.64
N LEU A 313 -0.55 10.70 -15.69
CA LEU A 313 0.58 11.25 -16.42
C LEU A 313 0.58 10.85 -17.91
N TRP A 314 -0.55 10.33 -18.43
CA TRP A 314 -0.72 9.97 -19.84
C TRP A 314 0.15 8.79 -20.30
N VAL A 315 0.66 8.00 -19.33
CA VAL A 315 1.56 6.88 -19.59
C VAL A 315 0.78 5.57 -19.56
N PRO A 316 0.78 4.81 -20.67
CA PRO A 316 0.13 3.50 -20.69
C PRO A 316 0.86 2.49 -19.80
N VAL A 317 0.16 1.41 -19.43
CA VAL A 317 0.67 0.43 -18.47
C VAL A 317 0.64 -0.98 -19.04
N PHE A 318 1.72 -1.74 -18.81
CA PHE A 318 1.80 -3.18 -19.04
C PHE A 318 1.62 -3.89 -17.69
N TRP A 319 0.49 -4.60 -17.52
CA TRP A 319 0.06 -5.04 -16.22
C TRP A 319 -0.45 -6.48 -16.17
N TYR A 320 -0.33 -7.10 -15.00
CA TYR A 320 -0.92 -8.39 -14.73
C TYR A 320 -2.41 -8.27 -14.35
N ASN A 321 -3.27 -9.04 -15.04
CA ASN A 321 -4.72 -9.05 -14.81
C ASN A 321 -5.05 -9.72 -13.48
N SER A 322 -5.03 -8.95 -12.41
CA SER A 322 -5.34 -9.47 -11.09
C SER A 322 -5.79 -8.40 -10.11
N TRP A 323 -6.57 -8.77 -9.14
CA TRP A 323 -7.06 -7.97 -8.03
C TRP A 323 -7.76 -6.69 -8.51
N ALA A 324 -7.27 -5.50 -8.07
CA ALA A 324 -7.89 -4.22 -8.43
C ALA A 324 -7.44 -3.66 -9.78
N THR A 325 -6.50 -4.29 -10.48
CA THR A 325 -5.97 -3.76 -11.75
C THR A 325 -7.06 -3.49 -12.80
N PRO A 326 -8.04 -4.39 -13.04
CA PRO A 326 -9.10 -4.17 -14.02
C PRO A 326 -9.99 -2.96 -13.72
N GLU A 327 -9.98 -2.46 -12.49
CA GLU A 327 -10.77 -1.29 -12.10
C GLU A 327 -10.18 0.02 -12.62
N LEU A 328 -8.85 0.09 -12.71
CA LEU A 328 -8.13 1.31 -13.09
C LEU A 328 -7.94 1.43 -14.60
N VAL A 329 -7.74 0.31 -15.28
CA VAL A 329 -7.35 0.25 -16.68
C VAL A 329 -8.55 -0.08 -17.59
N ASP A 330 -8.44 0.29 -18.86
CA ASP A 330 -9.39 -0.03 -19.90
C ASP A 330 -8.64 -0.42 -21.20
N LYS A 331 -9.37 -0.84 -22.23
CA LYS A 331 -8.78 -1.33 -23.50
C LYS A 331 -7.81 -0.35 -24.18
N ASP A 332 -7.94 0.95 -23.91
CA ASP A 332 -7.09 1.98 -24.52
C ASP A 332 -5.78 2.20 -23.74
N SER A 333 -5.79 1.86 -22.46
CA SER A 333 -4.69 2.16 -21.54
C SER A 333 -3.75 0.99 -21.23
N TRP A 334 -4.06 -0.26 -21.66
CA TRP A 334 -3.33 -1.45 -21.22
C TRP A 334 -3.33 -2.63 -22.18
N ILE A 335 -2.40 -3.57 -21.94
CA ILE A 335 -2.61 -5.01 -22.16
C ILE A 335 -2.52 -5.72 -20.82
N LEU A 336 -3.57 -6.40 -20.39
CA LEU A 336 -3.58 -7.29 -19.24
C LEU A 336 -2.99 -8.65 -19.64
N VAL A 337 -2.00 -9.06 -18.89
CA VAL A 337 -1.43 -10.39 -19.04
C VAL A 337 -2.09 -11.34 -18.05
N ASN A 338 -2.73 -12.39 -18.55
CA ASN A 338 -3.40 -13.38 -17.70
C ASN A 338 -2.46 -14.51 -17.23
N ASN A 339 -1.29 -14.62 -17.86
CA ASN A 339 -0.30 -15.63 -17.53
C ASN A 339 1.09 -14.99 -17.43
N LYS A 340 1.85 -15.38 -16.42
CA LYS A 340 3.22 -14.91 -16.16
C LYS A 340 4.31 -15.81 -16.76
N ASN A 341 3.97 -16.69 -17.67
CA ASN A 341 4.95 -17.42 -18.45
C ASN A 341 5.78 -16.42 -19.28
N MET A 342 7.09 -16.60 -19.32
CA MET A 342 8.02 -15.68 -20.00
C MET A 342 7.74 -15.54 -21.49
N GLU A 343 7.33 -16.59 -22.18
CA GLU A 343 6.97 -16.56 -23.59
C GLU A 343 5.74 -15.70 -23.84
N THR A 344 4.69 -15.94 -23.07
CA THR A 344 3.47 -15.12 -23.10
C THR A 344 3.76 -13.66 -22.77
N LEU A 345 4.62 -13.38 -21.77
CA LEU A 345 4.99 -12.01 -21.42
C LEU A 345 5.71 -11.30 -22.56
N VAL A 346 6.65 -11.98 -23.24
CA VAL A 346 7.39 -11.43 -24.39
C VAL A 346 6.45 -11.17 -25.57
N GLU A 347 5.58 -12.13 -25.90
CA GLU A 347 4.60 -12.00 -26.98
C GLU A 347 3.65 -10.81 -26.72
N LYS A 348 3.02 -10.78 -25.56
CA LYS A 348 2.10 -9.71 -25.16
C LYS A 348 2.79 -8.36 -25.05
N PHE A 349 4.05 -8.31 -24.64
CA PHE A 349 4.80 -7.07 -24.60
C PHE A 349 5.07 -6.54 -26.02
N LYS A 350 5.45 -7.39 -26.98
CA LYS A 350 5.63 -7.02 -28.39
C LYS A 350 4.30 -6.54 -29.03
N GLU A 351 3.21 -7.27 -28.79
CA GLU A 351 1.86 -6.84 -29.22
C GLU A 351 1.53 -5.44 -28.69
N PHE A 352 1.80 -5.22 -27.42
CA PHE A 352 1.53 -3.98 -26.72
C PHE A 352 2.36 -2.80 -27.27
N THR A 353 3.65 -3.01 -27.53
CA THR A 353 4.53 -1.96 -28.06
C THR A 353 4.24 -1.61 -29.51
N ASN A 354 3.71 -2.54 -30.31
CA ASN A 354 3.33 -2.32 -31.70
C ASN A 354 1.97 -1.61 -31.83
N THR A 355 1.17 -1.52 -30.77
CA THR A 355 -0.13 -0.85 -30.80
C THR A 355 0.01 0.62 -30.47
N LYS A 356 -0.29 1.51 -31.41
CA LYS A 356 -0.33 2.96 -31.17
C LYS A 356 -1.46 3.30 -30.20
N ARG A 357 -1.16 4.02 -29.11
CA ARG A 357 -2.14 4.37 -28.08
C ARG A 357 -2.31 5.86 -27.96
N ASN A 358 -3.57 6.30 -27.80
CA ASN A 358 -3.87 7.69 -27.57
C ASN A 358 -3.72 8.02 -26.09
N ARG A 359 -2.66 8.76 -25.76
CA ARG A 359 -2.33 9.13 -24.37
C ARG A 359 -3.39 10.06 -23.76
N GLU A 360 -4.07 10.88 -24.56
CA GLU A 360 -5.12 11.80 -24.07
C GLU A 360 -6.37 11.03 -23.61
N ILE A 361 -6.76 10.00 -24.34
CA ILE A 361 -7.88 9.11 -23.96
C ILE A 361 -7.56 8.41 -22.64
N ILE A 362 -6.33 7.91 -22.48
CA ILE A 362 -5.87 7.24 -21.26
C ILE A 362 -6.10 8.10 -20.02
N ALA A 363 -5.59 9.33 -20.03
CA ALA A 363 -5.72 10.22 -18.88
C ALA A 363 -7.14 10.70 -18.64
N SER A 364 -7.92 10.93 -19.70
CA SER A 364 -9.34 11.27 -19.60
C SER A 364 -10.13 10.16 -18.90
N ASN A 365 -9.89 8.92 -19.29
CA ASN A 365 -10.60 7.76 -18.73
C ASN A 365 -10.30 7.54 -17.25
N ILE A 366 -9.02 7.62 -16.84
CA ILE A 366 -8.67 7.46 -15.43
C ILE A 366 -9.18 8.63 -14.58
N ARG A 367 -9.15 9.87 -15.09
CA ARG A 367 -9.73 11.03 -14.40
C ARG A 367 -11.22 10.84 -14.13
N LYS A 368 -11.98 10.39 -15.11
CA LYS A 368 -13.41 10.07 -14.96
C LYS A 368 -13.65 8.99 -13.88
N LYS A 369 -12.80 7.96 -13.84
CA LYS A 369 -12.90 6.88 -12.85
C LYS A 369 -12.61 7.37 -11.42
N LEU A 370 -11.54 8.15 -11.24
CA LEU A 370 -11.12 8.63 -9.92
C LEU A 370 -12.02 9.75 -9.37
N ASN A 371 -12.67 10.56 -10.23
CA ASN A 371 -13.56 11.64 -9.82
C ASN A 371 -15.00 11.18 -9.54
N LYS A 372 -15.36 9.94 -9.89
CA LYS A 372 -16.70 9.37 -9.59
C LYS A 372 -16.87 8.93 -8.12
N ASN A 373 -15.84 8.97 -7.33
CA ASN A 373 -15.79 8.58 -5.93
C ASN A 373 -15.23 9.76 -5.10
#